data_8c0bdf1ed51426b59223388913bb1a03
#
_entry.id   8c0bdf1ed51426b59223388913bb1a03
#
_cell.length_a   1.000
_cell.length_b   1.000
_cell.length_c   1.000
_cell.angle_alpha   90.00
_cell.angle_beta   90.00
_cell.angle_gamma   90.00
#
_symmetry.space_group_name_H-M   'P 1'
#
loop_
_entity.id
_entity.type
_entity.pdbx_description
1 polymer ?
#
loop_
_entity_poly.entity_id
_entity_poly.type
_entity_poly.pdbx_seq_one_letter_code
_entity_poly.pdbx_strand_id
1 'polypeptide(L)'
;MRMLLTGKNGQVGFELQRALAPLGALRAVDHAECDLTDEQALRRLIREWRPSVIVNPAAYTAVDRAESEPEAAFAANGRAPEVIGEEAARLGALVVHYCTDYVFDGRKPEPYAETDAPSPLSVYGESKAAGTRALCLQAKKHLVFRTSWVFGAYGSNFAKTILRLAGEREELKVVADQVGAPTSAALLADVTAQILGQYQRWPNRDQFPYGLYNLAAAGETTWCEYARTVVAAAWRAGYNLRLRPEDVRPIAAAEYPLPAARPANSRLATDPLRRTFGLRLPPWREGLEHVLRQLHRTS
;
A
#
# COMPACT_ATOMS: atom_id res chain seq x y z
N MET A 1 15.71 12.06 -13.25
CA MET A 1 16.02 11.70 -11.83
C MET A 1 16.79 10.38 -11.76
N ARG A 2 17.59 10.14 -10.72
CA ARG A 2 18.10 8.80 -10.38
C ARG A 2 17.26 8.28 -9.23
N MET A 3 16.58 7.17 -9.45
CA MET A 3 15.63 6.61 -8.50
C MET A 3 16.07 5.22 -8.05
N LEU A 4 15.93 4.94 -6.74
CA LEU A 4 16.05 3.61 -6.16
C LEU A 4 14.65 3.16 -5.75
N LEU A 5 14.23 1.99 -6.24
CA LEU A 5 12.97 1.35 -5.87
C LEU A 5 13.27 0.05 -5.13
N THR A 6 12.78 -0.09 -3.91
CA THR A 6 12.83 -1.34 -3.15
C THR A 6 11.59 -2.19 -3.41
N GLY A 7 11.67 -3.49 -3.17
CA GLY A 7 10.51 -4.38 -3.24
C GLY A 7 9.84 -4.46 -4.61
N LYS A 8 10.64 -4.50 -5.69
CA LYS A 8 10.17 -4.54 -7.08
C LYS A 8 9.19 -5.68 -7.40
N ASN A 9 9.27 -6.79 -6.65
CA ASN A 9 8.41 -7.97 -6.80
C ASN A 9 7.16 -7.94 -5.89
N GLY A 10 6.92 -6.84 -5.15
CA GLY A 10 5.66 -6.60 -4.44
C GLY A 10 4.60 -5.98 -5.37
N GLN A 11 3.33 -5.99 -4.95
CA GLN A 11 2.22 -5.46 -5.74
C GLN A 11 2.49 -4.01 -6.22
N VAL A 12 2.81 -3.12 -5.29
CA VAL A 12 3.06 -1.69 -5.58
C VAL A 12 4.39 -1.52 -6.32
N GLY A 13 5.45 -2.25 -5.90
CA GLY A 13 6.76 -2.19 -6.54
C GLY A 13 6.73 -2.61 -8.01
N PHE A 14 5.93 -3.62 -8.35
CA PHE A 14 5.75 -4.07 -9.71
C PHE A 14 5.17 -2.95 -10.62
N GLU A 15 4.11 -2.30 -10.18
CA GLU A 15 3.49 -1.19 -10.92
C GLU A 15 4.38 0.06 -10.98
N LEU A 16 5.12 0.33 -9.91
CA LEU A 16 6.04 1.47 -9.86
C LEU A 16 7.17 1.37 -10.88
N GLN A 17 7.65 0.17 -11.23
CA GLN A 17 8.67 0.02 -12.27
C GLN A 17 8.19 0.63 -13.59
N ARG A 18 6.97 0.33 -14.00
CA ARG A 18 6.35 0.89 -15.20
C ARG A 18 6.11 2.40 -15.07
N ALA A 19 5.48 2.81 -13.98
CA ALA A 19 5.04 4.19 -13.80
C ALA A 19 6.22 5.18 -13.63
N LEU A 20 7.34 4.74 -13.04
CA LEU A 20 8.51 5.58 -12.82
C LEU A 20 9.51 5.61 -14.00
N ALA A 21 9.46 4.62 -14.90
CA ALA A 21 10.40 4.51 -16.01
C ALA A 21 10.54 5.79 -16.84
N PRO A 22 9.46 6.56 -17.18
CA PRO A 22 9.59 7.80 -17.93
C PRO A 22 10.26 8.95 -17.18
N LEU A 23 10.44 8.85 -15.86
CA LEU A 23 10.92 9.95 -15.01
C LEU A 23 12.45 9.97 -14.86
N GLY A 24 13.17 8.93 -15.30
CA GLY A 24 14.62 8.89 -15.27
C GLY A 24 15.21 7.51 -15.04
N ALA A 25 16.48 7.45 -14.64
CA ALA A 25 17.16 6.19 -14.38
C ALA A 25 16.60 5.52 -13.11
N LEU A 26 16.13 4.28 -13.24
CA LEU A 26 15.54 3.50 -12.16
C LEU A 26 16.40 2.26 -11.87
N ARG A 27 16.86 2.12 -10.63
CA ARG A 27 17.38 0.87 -10.08
C ARG A 27 16.32 0.28 -9.18
N ALA A 28 15.73 -0.83 -9.58
CA ALA A 28 14.73 -1.56 -8.79
C ALA A 28 15.35 -2.83 -8.23
N VAL A 29 15.17 -3.07 -6.92
CA VAL A 29 15.73 -4.23 -6.20
C VAL A 29 14.63 -4.99 -5.46
N ASP A 30 14.83 -6.32 -5.34
CA ASP A 30 14.03 -7.20 -4.48
C ASP A 30 14.82 -7.67 -3.27
N HIS A 31 14.22 -8.58 -2.49
CA HIS A 31 14.84 -9.14 -1.28
C HIS A 31 16.15 -9.90 -1.58
N ALA A 32 16.25 -10.61 -2.71
CA ALA A 32 17.45 -11.36 -3.06
C ALA A 32 18.62 -10.45 -3.45
N GLU A 33 18.34 -9.28 -4.02
CA GLU A 33 19.35 -8.29 -4.41
C GLU A 33 19.73 -7.35 -3.26
N CYS A 34 18.80 -7.08 -2.35
CA CYS A 34 19.02 -6.28 -1.15
C CYS A 34 17.96 -6.61 -0.10
N ASP A 35 18.35 -7.43 0.87
CA ASP A 35 17.55 -7.61 2.07
C ASP A 35 17.55 -6.30 2.89
N LEU A 36 16.35 -5.71 3.07
CA LEU A 36 16.23 -4.46 3.83
C LEU A 36 16.57 -4.61 5.31
N THR A 37 16.59 -5.84 5.84
CA THR A 37 16.98 -6.14 7.22
C THR A 37 18.50 -6.19 7.38
N ASP A 38 19.26 -6.35 6.28
CA ASP A 38 20.71 -6.13 6.25
C ASP A 38 21.02 -4.62 6.08
N GLU A 39 21.11 -3.93 7.21
CA GLU A 39 21.41 -2.50 7.24
C GLU A 39 22.67 -2.12 6.45
N GLN A 40 23.72 -2.94 6.49
CA GLN A 40 24.97 -2.63 5.79
C GLN A 40 24.80 -2.75 4.27
N ALA A 41 24.10 -3.78 3.80
CA ALA A 41 23.82 -3.96 2.38
C ALA A 41 22.94 -2.80 1.86
N LEU A 42 21.91 -2.40 2.62
CA LEU A 42 21.03 -1.28 2.28
C LEU A 42 21.81 0.05 2.19
N ARG A 43 22.68 0.34 3.17
CA ARG A 43 23.53 1.54 3.13
C ARG A 43 24.50 1.53 1.96
N ARG A 44 25.17 0.39 1.70
CA ARG A 44 26.06 0.24 0.52
C ARG A 44 25.32 0.51 -0.77
N LEU A 45 24.16 -0.11 -0.98
CA LEU A 45 23.33 0.10 -2.16
C LEU A 45 22.97 1.58 -2.39
N ILE A 46 22.51 2.28 -1.33
CA ILE A 46 22.13 3.70 -1.42
C ILE A 46 23.35 4.58 -1.72
N ARG A 47 24.47 4.34 -1.06
CA ARG A 47 25.70 5.12 -1.23
C ARG A 47 26.35 4.93 -2.60
N GLU A 48 26.34 3.72 -3.13
CA GLU A 48 26.86 3.42 -4.48
C GLU A 48 25.96 3.98 -5.58
N TRP A 49 24.64 3.76 -5.48
CA TRP A 49 23.70 4.23 -6.49
C TRP A 49 23.52 5.75 -6.45
N ARG A 50 23.65 6.39 -5.29
CA ARG A 50 23.46 7.83 -5.04
C ARG A 50 22.16 8.36 -5.63
N PRO A 51 20.99 7.82 -5.23
CA PRO A 51 19.71 8.24 -5.76
C PRO A 51 19.38 9.68 -5.36
N SER A 52 18.65 10.39 -6.23
CA SER A 52 17.99 11.66 -5.87
C SER A 52 16.58 11.44 -5.31
N VAL A 53 16.02 10.23 -5.53
CA VAL A 53 14.74 9.79 -4.99
C VAL A 53 14.83 8.32 -4.60
N ILE A 54 14.36 7.98 -3.40
CA ILE A 54 14.20 6.60 -2.94
C ILE A 54 12.70 6.34 -2.81
N VAL A 55 12.20 5.30 -3.49
CA VAL A 55 10.80 4.86 -3.40
C VAL A 55 10.78 3.51 -2.70
N ASN A 56 10.18 3.46 -1.51
CA ASN A 56 10.19 2.30 -0.62
C ASN A 56 8.78 1.74 -0.38
N PRO A 57 8.22 0.92 -1.29
CA PRO A 57 7.03 0.12 -1.04
C PRO A 57 7.33 -1.21 -0.34
N ALA A 58 8.60 -1.59 -0.18
CA ALA A 58 8.96 -2.84 0.49
C ALA A 58 8.56 -2.82 1.97
N ALA A 59 7.98 -3.92 2.43
CA ALA A 59 7.54 -4.08 3.80
C ALA A 59 7.35 -5.57 4.15
N TYR A 60 7.41 -5.89 5.42
CA TYR A 60 6.88 -7.12 5.97
C TYR A 60 5.36 -6.97 6.06
N THR A 61 4.59 -7.67 5.20
CA THR A 61 3.13 -7.47 5.05
C THR A 61 2.30 -8.66 5.53
N ALA A 62 2.93 -9.70 6.07
CA ALA A 62 2.23 -10.86 6.62
C ALA A 62 1.67 -10.52 8.02
N VAL A 63 0.51 -9.84 8.03
CA VAL A 63 -0.10 -9.22 9.23
C VAL A 63 -0.22 -10.21 10.39
N ASP A 64 -0.76 -11.42 10.14
CA ASP A 64 -0.94 -12.44 11.17
C ASP A 64 0.38 -13.04 11.65
N ARG A 65 1.33 -13.25 10.76
CA ARG A 65 2.66 -13.75 11.11
C ARG A 65 3.48 -12.74 11.90
N ALA A 66 3.24 -11.45 11.72
CA ALA A 66 3.90 -10.41 12.49
C ALA A 66 3.69 -10.58 14.00
N GLU A 67 2.53 -11.10 14.43
CA GLU A 67 2.25 -11.37 15.85
C GLU A 67 3.21 -12.41 16.46
N SER A 68 3.68 -13.37 15.66
CA SER A 68 4.65 -14.39 16.06
C SER A 68 6.09 -14.07 15.64
N GLU A 69 6.29 -13.10 14.74
CA GLU A 69 7.60 -12.69 14.21
C GLU A 69 7.84 -11.18 14.37
N PRO A 70 7.66 -10.59 15.60
CA PRO A 70 7.73 -9.14 15.78
C PRO A 70 9.10 -8.57 15.41
N GLU A 71 10.18 -9.27 15.70
CA GLU A 71 11.55 -8.82 15.37
C GLU A 71 11.73 -8.65 13.86
N ALA A 72 11.26 -9.59 13.05
CA ALA A 72 11.33 -9.49 11.59
C ALA A 72 10.45 -8.35 11.06
N ALA A 73 9.25 -8.17 11.64
CA ALA A 73 8.37 -7.08 11.29
C ALA A 73 9.00 -5.71 11.62
N PHE A 74 9.59 -5.52 12.80
CA PHE A 74 10.25 -4.28 13.19
C PHE A 74 11.57 -4.04 12.42
N ALA A 75 12.33 -5.08 12.09
CA ALA A 75 13.53 -4.94 11.27
C ALA A 75 13.18 -4.37 9.87
N ALA A 76 12.19 -4.97 9.20
CA ALA A 76 11.81 -4.57 7.85
C ALA A 76 10.95 -3.28 7.81
N ASN A 77 10.01 -3.12 8.74
CA ASN A 77 9.05 -2.01 8.73
C ASN A 77 9.46 -0.83 9.61
N GLY A 78 10.29 -1.05 10.62
CA GLY A 78 10.78 -0.04 11.56
C GLY A 78 12.18 0.43 11.20
N ARG A 79 13.18 -0.46 11.34
CA ARG A 79 14.59 -0.08 11.19
C ARG A 79 14.99 0.25 9.76
N ALA A 80 14.56 -0.53 8.76
CA ALA A 80 14.92 -0.25 7.37
C ALA A 80 14.47 1.15 6.88
N PRO A 81 13.22 1.61 7.13
CA PRO A 81 12.83 2.99 6.82
C PRO A 81 13.67 4.06 7.54
N GLU A 82 14.08 3.84 8.77
CA GLU A 82 14.99 4.74 9.50
C GLU A 82 16.33 4.86 8.77
N VAL A 83 16.96 3.74 8.41
CA VAL A 83 18.22 3.71 7.64
C VAL A 83 18.07 4.42 6.30
N ILE A 84 16.96 4.19 5.59
CA ILE A 84 16.66 4.90 4.34
C ILE A 84 16.59 6.42 4.60
N GLY A 85 15.93 6.84 5.67
CA GLY A 85 15.84 8.25 6.06
C GLY A 85 17.21 8.88 6.34
N GLU A 86 18.07 8.21 7.11
CA GLU A 86 19.43 8.65 7.41
C GLU A 86 20.27 8.84 6.15
N GLU A 87 20.29 7.83 5.26
CA GLU A 87 21.07 7.90 4.02
C GLU A 87 20.49 8.92 3.03
N ALA A 88 19.17 9.05 2.97
CA ALA A 88 18.50 10.06 2.15
C ALA A 88 18.84 11.49 2.63
N ALA A 89 18.86 11.72 3.94
CA ALA A 89 19.26 13.00 4.52
C ALA A 89 20.70 13.39 4.12
N ARG A 90 21.63 12.43 4.17
CA ARG A 90 23.04 12.64 3.76
C ARG A 90 23.18 13.00 2.28
N LEU A 91 22.30 12.44 1.43
CA LEU A 91 22.32 12.68 -0.02
C LEU A 91 21.46 13.88 -0.44
N GLY A 92 20.65 14.44 0.46
CA GLY A 92 19.61 15.42 0.13
C GLY A 92 18.50 14.85 -0.75
N ALA A 93 18.30 13.52 -0.73
CA ALA A 93 17.35 12.79 -1.55
C ALA A 93 15.93 12.90 -0.98
N LEU A 94 14.93 12.83 -1.87
CA LEU A 94 13.52 12.64 -1.48
C LEU A 94 13.27 11.16 -1.18
N VAL A 95 12.54 10.88 -0.10
CA VAL A 95 12.01 9.53 0.18
C VAL A 95 10.49 9.52 -0.04
N VAL A 96 10.02 8.55 -0.84
CA VAL A 96 8.62 8.17 -0.92
C VAL A 96 8.45 6.85 -0.19
N HIS A 97 7.60 6.82 0.84
CA HIS A 97 7.36 5.63 1.67
C HIS A 97 5.86 5.32 1.75
N TYR A 98 5.52 4.03 1.83
CA TYR A 98 4.14 3.59 1.97
C TYR A 98 3.89 3.07 3.38
N CYS A 99 2.90 3.66 4.03
CA CYS A 99 2.38 3.26 5.32
C CYS A 99 0.99 2.61 5.16
N THR A 100 0.30 2.33 6.24
CA THR A 100 -0.95 1.58 6.27
C THR A 100 -2.00 2.26 7.16
N ASP A 101 -3.27 1.97 6.88
CA ASP A 101 -4.42 2.23 7.74
C ASP A 101 -4.36 1.49 9.09
N TYR A 102 -3.63 0.37 9.18
CA TYR A 102 -3.43 -0.41 10.41
C TYR A 102 -2.66 0.34 11.51
N VAL A 103 -2.18 1.54 11.23
CA VAL A 103 -1.65 2.43 12.28
C VAL A 103 -2.76 3.01 13.17
N PHE A 104 -4.02 2.82 12.83
CA PHE A 104 -5.18 3.29 13.59
C PHE A 104 -5.94 2.15 14.26
N ASP A 105 -6.67 2.46 15.32
CA ASP A 105 -7.47 1.50 16.08
C ASP A 105 -8.84 1.15 15.46
N GLY A 106 -9.25 1.90 14.45
CA GLY A 106 -10.52 1.69 13.76
C GLY A 106 -11.77 2.08 14.53
N ARG A 107 -11.66 2.81 15.66
CA ARG A 107 -12.79 3.18 16.53
C ARG A 107 -13.46 4.48 16.13
N LYS A 108 -12.77 5.33 15.37
CA LYS A 108 -13.32 6.59 14.88
C LYS A 108 -14.46 6.31 13.88
N PRO A 109 -15.63 6.96 13.98
CA PRO A 109 -16.74 6.77 13.03
C PRO A 109 -16.51 7.45 11.68
N GLU A 110 -15.69 8.52 11.61
CA GLU A 110 -15.32 9.20 10.37
C GLU A 110 -14.04 8.60 9.74
N PRO A 111 -13.72 8.92 8.48
CA PRO A 111 -12.42 8.59 7.88
C PRO A 111 -11.27 9.23 8.67
N TYR A 112 -10.16 8.51 8.81
CA TYR A 112 -8.96 9.01 9.48
C TYR A 112 -8.25 10.07 8.64
N ALA A 113 -7.97 11.21 9.25
CA ALA A 113 -7.17 12.29 8.68
C ALA A 113 -5.67 12.05 8.94
N GLU A 114 -4.82 12.80 8.20
CA GLU A 114 -3.37 12.75 8.39
C GLU A 114 -2.93 13.18 9.80
N THR A 115 -3.72 14.04 10.44
CA THR A 115 -3.48 14.60 11.78
C THR A 115 -3.93 13.68 12.91
N ASP A 116 -4.69 12.62 12.62
CA ASP A 116 -5.14 11.68 13.66
C ASP A 116 -3.92 10.90 14.20
N ALA A 117 -3.86 10.78 15.52
CA ALA A 117 -2.78 10.09 16.19
C ALA A 117 -2.82 8.58 15.90
N PRO A 118 -1.70 7.95 15.54
CA PRO A 118 -1.62 6.49 15.44
C PRO A 118 -1.93 5.80 16.77
N SER A 119 -2.73 4.72 16.71
CA SER A 119 -3.07 3.84 17.81
C SER A 119 -3.24 2.40 17.30
N PRO A 120 -2.15 1.76 16.82
CA PRO A 120 -2.22 0.46 16.18
C PRO A 120 -2.67 -0.64 17.15
N LEU A 121 -3.37 -1.65 16.59
CA LEU A 121 -3.89 -2.82 17.32
C LEU A 121 -3.06 -4.09 17.10
N SER A 122 -2.05 -4.06 16.23
CA SER A 122 -1.27 -5.21 15.82
C SER A 122 0.20 -4.88 15.69
N VAL A 123 1.06 -5.89 15.82
CA VAL A 123 2.52 -5.76 15.62
C VAL A 123 2.85 -5.19 14.23
N TYR A 124 2.11 -5.59 13.20
CA TYR A 124 2.26 -5.01 11.86
C TYR A 124 2.00 -3.50 11.87
N GLY A 125 0.89 -3.06 12.45
CA GLY A 125 0.55 -1.63 12.56
C GLY A 125 1.58 -0.85 13.37
N GLU A 126 2.03 -1.40 14.50
CA GLU A 126 3.07 -0.81 15.36
C GLU A 126 4.40 -0.65 14.61
N SER A 127 4.87 -1.70 13.93
CA SER A 127 6.12 -1.68 13.18
C SER A 127 6.08 -0.65 12.04
N LYS A 128 4.94 -0.53 11.33
CA LYS A 128 4.74 0.48 10.27
C LYS A 128 4.69 1.90 10.82
N ALA A 129 4.03 2.11 11.97
CA ALA A 129 3.99 3.41 12.64
C ALA A 129 5.39 3.84 13.11
N ALA A 130 6.15 2.92 13.73
CA ALA A 130 7.51 3.16 14.20
C ALA A 130 8.44 3.58 13.06
N GLY A 131 8.45 2.83 11.95
CA GLY A 131 9.30 3.15 10.80
C GLY A 131 8.92 4.45 10.10
N THR A 132 7.62 4.73 9.97
CA THR A 132 7.14 6.01 9.44
C THR A 132 7.64 7.17 10.30
N ARG A 133 7.53 7.06 11.63
CA ARG A 133 8.00 8.08 12.57
C ARG A 133 9.52 8.26 12.45
N ALA A 134 10.28 7.19 12.47
CA ALA A 134 11.73 7.24 12.38
C ALA A 134 12.19 7.89 11.05
N LEU A 135 11.62 7.48 9.92
CA LEU A 135 11.90 8.07 8.61
C LEU A 135 11.62 9.58 8.59
N CYS A 136 10.47 10.01 9.07
CA CYS A 136 10.10 11.43 9.11
C CYS A 136 11.02 12.29 9.98
N LEU A 137 11.57 11.72 11.07
CA LEU A 137 12.55 12.38 11.92
C LEU A 137 13.91 12.54 11.21
N GLN A 138 14.33 11.56 10.42
CA GLN A 138 15.63 11.56 9.74
C GLN A 138 15.60 12.36 8.44
N ALA A 139 14.59 12.18 7.62
CA ALA A 139 14.52 12.78 6.28
C ALA A 139 13.52 13.93 6.22
N LYS A 140 14.00 15.18 6.12
CA LYS A 140 13.13 16.35 5.92
C LYS A 140 12.37 16.29 4.58
N LYS A 141 13.00 15.75 3.53
CA LYS A 141 12.39 15.58 2.20
C LYS A 141 11.74 14.19 2.12
N HIS A 142 10.50 14.09 2.58
CA HIS A 142 9.73 12.84 2.52
C HIS A 142 8.30 13.06 2.02
N LEU A 143 7.80 12.03 1.36
CA LEU A 143 6.38 11.82 1.07
C LEU A 143 6.02 10.47 1.66
N VAL A 144 5.16 10.42 2.67
CA VAL A 144 4.63 9.18 3.22
C VAL A 144 3.17 9.06 2.78
N PHE A 145 2.84 7.95 2.13
CA PHE A 145 1.47 7.65 1.72
C PHE A 145 0.88 6.56 2.63
N ARG A 146 -0.07 6.92 3.50
CA ARG A 146 -0.92 5.92 4.17
C ARG A 146 -1.94 5.42 3.16
N THR A 147 -2.05 4.11 3.03
CA THR A 147 -2.99 3.46 2.10
C THR A 147 -3.70 2.28 2.76
N SER A 148 -4.75 1.77 2.12
CA SER A 148 -5.56 0.67 2.65
C SER A 148 -5.90 -0.35 1.58
N TRP A 149 -6.04 -1.63 1.98
CA TRP A 149 -6.59 -2.73 1.21
C TRP A 149 -6.01 -2.84 -0.21
N VAL A 150 -4.67 -2.84 -0.30
CA VAL A 150 -3.98 -2.83 -1.59
C VAL A 150 -4.23 -4.12 -2.37
N PHE A 151 -4.59 -3.97 -3.64
CA PHE A 151 -4.78 -5.07 -4.57
C PHE A 151 -4.20 -4.76 -5.96
N GLY A 152 -3.94 -5.80 -6.75
CA GLY A 152 -3.43 -5.67 -8.11
C GLY A 152 -3.45 -6.99 -8.87
N ALA A 153 -3.10 -6.95 -10.14
CA ALA A 153 -2.96 -8.16 -10.96
C ALA A 153 -1.76 -9.00 -10.52
N TYR A 154 -0.68 -8.34 -10.09
CA TYR A 154 0.53 -8.99 -9.60
C TYR A 154 0.47 -9.28 -8.09
N GLY A 155 1.12 -10.37 -7.66
CA GLY A 155 1.17 -10.77 -6.25
C GLY A 155 -0.14 -11.37 -5.73
N SER A 156 -0.21 -11.63 -4.42
CA SER A 156 -1.37 -12.18 -3.73
C SER A 156 -2.17 -11.06 -3.07
N ASN A 157 -3.51 -11.15 -3.13
CA ASN A 157 -4.40 -10.18 -2.47
C ASN A 157 -5.81 -10.77 -2.30
N PHE A 158 -6.65 -10.04 -1.57
CA PHE A 158 -8.01 -10.45 -1.27
C PHE A 158 -8.84 -10.72 -2.54
N ALA A 159 -8.83 -9.83 -3.54
CA ALA A 159 -9.62 -9.99 -4.77
C ALA A 159 -9.26 -11.29 -5.50
N LYS A 160 -7.96 -11.60 -5.63
CA LYS A 160 -7.48 -12.87 -6.24
C LYS A 160 -7.87 -14.08 -5.41
N THR A 161 -7.84 -13.97 -4.08
CA THR A 161 -8.31 -15.03 -3.19
C THR A 161 -9.80 -15.30 -3.39
N ILE A 162 -10.64 -14.26 -3.46
CA ILE A 162 -12.06 -14.39 -3.74
C ILE A 162 -12.31 -15.02 -5.11
N LEU A 163 -11.59 -14.60 -6.16
CA LEU A 163 -11.71 -15.20 -7.50
C LEU A 163 -11.43 -16.68 -7.50
N ARG A 164 -10.34 -17.11 -6.86
CA ARG A 164 -9.98 -18.52 -6.75
C ARG A 164 -11.07 -19.31 -6.00
N LEU A 165 -11.49 -18.82 -4.83
CA LEU A 165 -12.51 -19.45 -4.03
C LEU A 165 -13.87 -19.50 -4.75
N ALA A 166 -14.20 -18.48 -5.53
CA ALA A 166 -15.42 -18.41 -6.32
C ALA A 166 -15.47 -19.47 -7.45
N GLY A 167 -14.32 -19.88 -7.97
CA GLY A 167 -14.23 -21.01 -8.89
C GLY A 167 -14.38 -22.38 -8.23
N GLU A 168 -14.09 -22.47 -6.92
CA GLU A 168 -14.05 -23.74 -6.17
C GLU A 168 -15.32 -24.01 -5.34
N ARG A 169 -15.98 -22.95 -4.84
CA ARG A 169 -17.05 -23.02 -3.82
C ARG A 169 -18.35 -22.41 -4.32
N GLU A 170 -19.47 -22.88 -3.76
CA GLU A 170 -20.82 -22.36 -4.02
C GLU A 170 -21.28 -21.35 -2.96
N GLU A 171 -20.66 -21.32 -1.77
CA GLU A 171 -20.90 -20.35 -0.71
C GLU A 171 -19.58 -19.89 -0.09
N LEU A 172 -19.50 -18.60 0.27
CA LEU A 172 -18.41 -18.02 1.05
C LEU A 172 -18.98 -17.16 2.20
N LYS A 173 -18.35 -17.26 3.38
CA LYS A 173 -18.59 -16.38 4.52
C LYS A 173 -17.51 -15.30 4.58
N VAL A 174 -17.90 -14.02 4.61
CA VAL A 174 -16.97 -12.90 4.57
C VAL A 174 -17.39 -11.83 5.58
N VAL A 175 -16.42 -11.29 6.30
CA VAL A 175 -16.60 -10.24 7.32
C VAL A 175 -17.29 -9.01 6.72
N ALA A 176 -18.32 -8.49 7.41
CA ALA A 176 -19.17 -7.40 6.94
C ALA A 176 -19.16 -6.15 7.85
N ASP A 177 -18.52 -6.22 9.00
CA ASP A 177 -18.44 -5.15 10.01
C ASP A 177 -17.09 -4.40 10.02
N GLN A 178 -16.25 -4.61 8.99
CA GLN A 178 -15.05 -3.84 8.73
C GLN A 178 -15.21 -3.03 7.45
N VAL A 179 -14.94 -1.73 7.52
CA VAL A 179 -15.15 -0.77 6.41
C VAL A 179 -13.81 -0.17 5.99
N GLY A 180 -13.58 -0.08 4.67
CA GLY A 180 -12.37 0.51 4.09
C GLY A 180 -12.54 0.85 2.61
N ALA A 181 -11.44 1.17 1.95
CA ALA A 181 -11.40 1.47 0.52
C ALA A 181 -10.33 0.61 -0.17
N PRO A 182 -10.72 -0.40 -0.97
CA PRO A 182 -9.75 -1.14 -1.79
C PRO A 182 -9.01 -0.18 -2.71
N THR A 183 -7.67 -0.25 -2.70
CA THR A 183 -6.84 0.67 -3.48
C THR A 183 -5.94 -0.13 -4.41
N SER A 184 -6.04 0.10 -5.72
CA SER A 184 -5.21 -0.64 -6.66
C SER A 184 -3.75 -0.20 -6.61
N ALA A 185 -2.83 -1.16 -6.72
CA ALA A 185 -1.40 -0.90 -6.81
C ALA A 185 -1.04 0.01 -7.99
N ALA A 186 -1.78 -0.12 -9.10
CA ALA A 186 -1.65 0.76 -10.26
C ALA A 186 -1.98 2.22 -9.92
N LEU A 187 -3.07 2.48 -9.17
CA LEU A 187 -3.41 3.84 -8.72
C LEU A 187 -2.31 4.42 -7.84
N LEU A 188 -1.78 3.64 -6.88
CA LEU A 188 -0.68 4.08 -6.02
C LEU A 188 0.55 4.46 -6.85
N ALA A 189 0.90 3.64 -7.84
CA ALA A 189 2.04 3.88 -8.71
C ALA A 189 1.85 5.10 -9.61
N ASP A 190 0.68 5.26 -10.22
CA ASP A 190 0.37 6.37 -11.12
C ASP A 190 0.33 7.71 -10.36
N VAL A 191 -0.29 7.76 -9.18
CA VAL A 191 -0.28 8.95 -8.31
C VAL A 191 1.15 9.29 -7.89
N THR A 192 1.94 8.31 -7.48
CA THR A 192 3.35 8.52 -7.12
C THR A 192 4.14 9.09 -8.28
N ALA A 193 3.98 8.54 -9.49
CA ALA A 193 4.66 9.04 -10.67
C ALA A 193 4.24 10.48 -11.05
N GLN A 194 2.95 10.81 -10.92
CA GLN A 194 2.46 12.17 -11.16
C GLN A 194 3.06 13.16 -10.17
N ILE A 195 3.09 12.83 -8.88
CA ILE A 195 3.69 13.69 -7.84
C ILE A 195 5.21 13.84 -8.06
N LEU A 196 5.92 12.77 -8.39
CA LEU A 196 7.35 12.83 -8.71
C LEU A 196 7.63 13.61 -9.99
N GLY A 197 6.73 13.56 -10.99
CA GLY A 197 6.77 14.40 -12.18
C GLY A 197 6.60 15.89 -11.84
N GLN A 198 5.71 16.23 -10.90
CA GLN A 198 5.59 17.59 -10.37
C GLN A 198 6.86 18.00 -9.60
N TYR A 199 7.36 17.13 -8.71
CA TYR A 199 8.61 17.35 -7.97
C TYR A 199 9.79 17.65 -8.89
N GLN A 200 9.92 16.93 -10.00
CA GLN A 200 11.00 17.12 -10.95
C GLN A 200 10.99 18.53 -11.58
N ARG A 201 9.81 19.07 -11.80
CA ARG A 201 9.59 20.40 -12.41
C ARG A 201 9.36 21.52 -11.39
N TRP A 202 9.36 21.21 -10.10
CA TRP A 202 9.09 22.21 -9.05
C TRP A 202 10.20 23.25 -9.00
N PRO A 203 9.88 24.55 -9.08
CA PRO A 203 10.89 25.63 -9.21
C PRO A 203 11.86 25.67 -8.04
N ASN A 204 11.35 25.54 -6.82
CA ASN A 204 12.15 25.50 -5.60
C ASN A 204 11.79 24.26 -4.79
N ARG A 205 12.61 23.22 -4.86
CA ARG A 205 12.37 21.94 -4.17
C ARG A 205 12.34 22.03 -2.65
N ASP A 206 12.90 23.08 -2.06
CA ASP A 206 12.81 23.26 -0.60
C ASP A 206 11.41 23.72 -0.16
N GLN A 207 10.61 24.25 -1.10
CA GLN A 207 9.21 24.61 -0.91
C GLN A 207 8.23 23.55 -1.45
N PHE A 208 8.74 22.40 -1.86
CA PHE A 208 7.86 21.29 -2.27
C PHE A 208 7.03 20.84 -1.07
N PRO A 209 5.74 20.52 -1.23
CA PRO A 209 4.86 20.14 -0.13
C PRO A 209 5.16 18.71 0.36
N TYR A 210 6.30 18.56 1.04
CA TYR A 210 6.68 17.32 1.73
C TYR A 210 5.71 17.01 2.87
N GLY A 211 5.64 15.76 3.27
CA GLY A 211 4.85 15.36 4.42
C GLY A 211 4.18 14.02 4.27
N LEU A 212 3.25 13.76 5.18
CA LEU A 212 2.43 12.57 5.22
C LEU A 212 1.06 12.86 4.62
N TYR A 213 0.59 11.98 3.76
CA TYR A 213 -0.69 12.06 3.08
C TYR A 213 -1.42 10.72 3.09
N ASN A 214 -2.72 10.76 3.17
CA ASN A 214 -3.55 9.59 2.95
C ASN A 214 -3.80 9.42 1.44
N LEU A 215 -3.56 8.21 0.93
CA LEU A 215 -3.73 7.85 -0.48
C LEU A 215 -4.53 6.56 -0.59
N ALA A 216 -5.80 6.67 -0.85
CA ALA A 216 -6.73 5.58 -1.10
C ALA A 216 -7.65 5.92 -2.27
N ALA A 217 -8.20 4.92 -2.94
CA ALA A 217 -9.22 5.14 -3.96
C ALA A 217 -10.48 5.78 -3.35
N ALA A 218 -11.28 6.45 -4.18
CA ALA A 218 -12.54 7.04 -3.72
C ALA A 218 -13.62 5.98 -3.46
N GLY A 219 -14.52 6.30 -2.53
CA GLY A 219 -15.59 5.42 -2.08
C GLY A 219 -15.17 4.53 -0.92
N GLU A 220 -16.13 3.78 -0.41
CA GLU A 220 -15.95 2.86 0.71
C GLU A 220 -16.72 1.57 0.48
N THR A 221 -16.37 0.51 1.20
CA THR A 221 -17.03 -0.79 1.15
C THR A 221 -16.66 -1.62 2.37
N THR A 222 -17.41 -2.70 2.63
CA THR A 222 -17.00 -3.76 3.56
C THR A 222 -16.26 -4.89 2.82
N TRP A 223 -15.55 -5.77 3.53
CA TRP A 223 -14.95 -6.95 2.90
C TRP A 223 -16.00 -7.83 2.20
N CYS A 224 -17.19 -7.98 2.80
CA CYS A 224 -18.29 -8.76 2.23
C CYS A 224 -18.78 -8.14 0.91
N GLU A 225 -19.07 -6.83 0.89
CA GLU A 225 -19.49 -6.14 -0.33
C GLU A 225 -18.38 -6.04 -1.38
N TYR A 226 -17.13 -5.98 -0.94
CA TYR A 226 -15.99 -6.07 -1.85
C TYR A 226 -15.95 -7.46 -2.51
N ALA A 227 -16.09 -8.54 -1.74
CA ALA A 227 -16.15 -9.90 -2.28
C ALA A 227 -17.32 -10.08 -3.27
N ARG A 228 -18.52 -9.63 -2.93
CA ARG A 228 -19.69 -9.62 -3.83
C ARG A 228 -19.41 -8.89 -5.14
N THR A 229 -18.77 -7.70 -5.02
CA THR A 229 -18.42 -6.89 -6.19
C THR A 229 -17.37 -7.58 -7.06
N VAL A 230 -16.36 -8.24 -6.47
CA VAL A 230 -15.36 -9.04 -7.20
C VAL A 230 -16.06 -10.15 -7.99
N VAL A 231 -16.92 -10.93 -7.35
CA VAL A 231 -17.67 -12.04 -8.00
C VAL A 231 -18.55 -11.51 -9.12
N ALA A 232 -19.35 -10.47 -8.86
CA ALA A 232 -20.24 -9.88 -9.87
C ALA A 232 -19.48 -9.32 -11.08
N ALA A 233 -18.36 -8.65 -10.86
CA ALA A 233 -17.54 -8.09 -11.92
C ALA A 233 -16.83 -9.19 -12.73
N ALA A 234 -16.38 -10.26 -12.08
CA ALA A 234 -15.78 -11.42 -12.73
C ALA A 234 -16.80 -12.18 -13.59
N TRP A 235 -18.03 -12.38 -13.10
CA TRP A 235 -19.13 -12.93 -13.90
C TRP A 235 -19.36 -12.11 -15.19
N ARG A 236 -19.45 -10.78 -15.07
CA ARG A 236 -19.59 -9.90 -16.24
C ARG A 236 -18.39 -9.96 -17.20
N ALA A 237 -17.21 -10.24 -16.68
CA ALA A 237 -16.00 -10.38 -17.48
C ALA A 237 -15.84 -11.78 -18.12
N GLY A 238 -16.79 -12.70 -17.89
CA GLY A 238 -16.80 -14.02 -18.51
C GLY A 238 -16.00 -15.10 -17.76
N TYR A 239 -15.65 -14.87 -16.48
CA TYR A 239 -15.00 -15.91 -15.67
C TYR A 239 -15.96 -17.08 -15.41
N ASN A 240 -15.43 -18.29 -15.46
CA ASN A 240 -16.17 -19.49 -15.09
C ASN A 240 -16.13 -19.67 -13.56
N LEU A 241 -17.20 -19.27 -12.87
CA LEU A 241 -17.30 -19.30 -11.42
C LEU A 241 -18.47 -20.18 -10.98
N ARG A 242 -18.34 -20.82 -9.82
CA ARG A 242 -19.45 -21.56 -9.14
C ARG A 242 -20.23 -20.64 -8.21
N LEU A 243 -19.52 -19.76 -7.49
CA LEU A 243 -20.09 -18.83 -6.52
C LEU A 243 -20.88 -17.72 -7.22
N ARG A 244 -22.06 -17.41 -6.72
CA ARG A 244 -22.83 -16.22 -7.10
C ARG A 244 -22.64 -15.10 -6.10
N PRO A 245 -22.80 -13.81 -6.48
CA PRO A 245 -22.65 -12.68 -5.56
C PRO A 245 -23.56 -12.77 -4.33
N GLU A 246 -24.79 -13.28 -4.49
CA GLU A 246 -25.78 -13.45 -3.43
C GLU A 246 -25.42 -14.56 -2.42
N ASP A 247 -24.54 -15.49 -2.80
CA ASP A 247 -24.07 -16.59 -1.95
C ASP A 247 -22.81 -16.22 -1.12
N VAL A 248 -22.35 -14.99 -1.23
CA VAL A 248 -21.39 -14.42 -0.30
C VAL A 248 -22.13 -13.95 0.95
N ARG A 249 -22.04 -14.73 2.03
CA ARG A 249 -22.75 -14.50 3.29
C ARG A 249 -21.98 -13.56 4.21
N PRO A 250 -22.63 -12.52 4.77
CA PRO A 250 -22.01 -11.66 5.76
C PRO A 250 -21.85 -12.39 7.09
N ILE A 251 -20.71 -12.19 7.74
CA ILE A 251 -20.44 -12.59 9.12
C ILE A 251 -19.83 -11.43 9.89
N ALA A 252 -19.92 -11.47 11.22
CA ALA A 252 -19.18 -10.54 12.07
C ALA A 252 -17.69 -10.93 12.14
N ALA A 253 -16.80 -9.95 12.37
CA ALA A 253 -15.37 -10.22 12.57
C ALA A 253 -15.12 -11.18 13.73
N ALA A 254 -15.95 -11.15 14.79
CA ALA A 254 -15.88 -12.06 15.93
C ALA A 254 -16.12 -13.55 15.56
N GLU A 255 -16.82 -13.82 14.43
CA GLU A 255 -17.04 -15.18 13.93
C GLU A 255 -15.85 -15.70 13.09
N TYR A 256 -14.88 -14.84 12.79
CA TYR A 256 -13.68 -15.19 12.02
C TYR A 256 -12.42 -14.71 12.76
N PRO A 257 -12.09 -15.33 13.91
CA PRO A 257 -10.94 -14.93 14.71
C PRO A 257 -9.62 -15.12 13.94
N LEU A 258 -8.78 -14.11 13.95
CA LEU A 258 -7.46 -14.09 13.33
C LEU A 258 -6.42 -13.69 14.39
N PRO A 259 -5.15 -14.11 14.24
CA PRO A 259 -4.09 -13.78 15.22
C PRO A 259 -3.92 -12.29 15.46
N ALA A 260 -3.86 -11.48 14.40
CA ALA A 260 -3.75 -10.04 14.52
C ALA A 260 -5.14 -9.37 14.57
N ALA A 261 -5.32 -8.39 15.45
CA ALA A 261 -6.50 -7.54 15.46
C ALA A 261 -6.54 -6.61 14.23
N ARG A 262 -7.73 -6.43 13.65
CA ARG A 262 -7.96 -5.56 12.51
C ARG A 262 -8.86 -4.38 12.89
N PRO A 263 -8.56 -3.16 12.37
CA PRO A 263 -9.42 -2.00 12.61
C PRO A 263 -10.80 -2.22 11.97
N ALA A 264 -11.87 -1.86 12.70
CA ALA A 264 -13.23 -1.88 12.15
C ALA A 264 -13.41 -0.78 11.08
N ASN A 265 -12.72 0.34 11.21
CA ASN A 265 -12.70 1.44 10.26
C ASN A 265 -11.30 1.67 9.71
N SER A 266 -11.11 1.41 8.43
CA SER A 266 -9.89 1.62 7.64
C SER A 266 -10.02 2.76 6.62
N ARG A 267 -11.05 3.60 6.74
CA ARG A 267 -11.28 4.70 5.81
C ARG A 267 -10.29 5.84 6.05
N LEU A 268 -9.74 6.37 4.98
CA LEU A 268 -8.75 7.45 4.99
C LEU A 268 -9.30 8.68 4.29
N ALA A 269 -9.27 9.85 4.95
CA ALA A 269 -9.58 11.13 4.34
C ALA A 269 -8.42 11.53 3.40
N THR A 270 -8.73 11.80 2.13
CA THR A 270 -7.71 12.05 1.08
C THR A 270 -7.70 13.48 0.57
N ASP A 271 -8.46 14.39 1.18
CA ASP A 271 -8.59 15.76 0.70
C ASP A 271 -7.28 16.56 0.71
N PRO A 272 -6.39 16.45 1.70
CA PRO A 272 -5.10 17.12 1.67
C PRO A 272 -4.26 16.73 0.45
N LEU A 273 -4.13 15.44 0.14
CA LEU A 273 -3.42 14.96 -1.04
C LEU A 273 -4.01 15.54 -2.34
N ARG A 274 -5.33 15.44 -2.48
CA ARG A 274 -6.04 15.87 -3.67
C ARG A 274 -5.88 17.37 -3.95
N ARG A 275 -6.02 18.19 -2.91
CA ARG A 275 -5.86 19.65 -3.01
C ARG A 275 -4.41 20.07 -3.27
N THR A 276 -3.47 19.46 -2.55
CA THR A 276 -2.05 19.82 -2.63
C THR A 276 -1.47 19.55 -4.03
N PHE A 277 -1.82 18.41 -4.61
CA PHE A 277 -1.23 17.97 -5.89
C PHE A 277 -2.19 18.07 -7.09
N GLY A 278 -3.40 18.62 -6.90
CA GLY A 278 -4.38 18.76 -7.98
C GLY A 278 -4.87 17.42 -8.53
N LEU A 279 -5.03 16.40 -7.67
CA LEU A 279 -5.33 15.04 -8.08
C LEU A 279 -6.81 14.70 -7.92
N ARG A 280 -7.33 13.87 -8.82
CA ARG A 280 -8.59 13.16 -8.67
C ARG A 280 -8.28 11.68 -8.42
N LEU A 281 -8.85 11.13 -7.34
CA LEU A 281 -8.75 9.70 -7.04
C LEU A 281 -10.01 9.01 -7.58
N PRO A 282 -9.89 8.04 -8.49
CA PRO A 282 -11.03 7.33 -9.05
C PRO A 282 -11.69 6.42 -8.00
N PRO A 283 -12.98 6.06 -8.19
CA PRO A 283 -13.64 5.04 -7.38
C PRO A 283 -12.89 3.70 -7.43
N TRP A 284 -12.83 3.00 -6.30
CA TRP A 284 -12.12 1.72 -6.18
C TRP A 284 -12.63 0.65 -7.17
N ARG A 285 -13.92 0.72 -7.56
CA ARG A 285 -14.52 -0.21 -8.53
C ARG A 285 -13.88 -0.13 -9.91
N GLU A 286 -13.49 1.06 -10.36
CA GLU A 286 -12.81 1.24 -11.65
C GLU A 286 -11.46 0.50 -11.66
N GLY A 287 -10.69 0.61 -10.57
CA GLY A 287 -9.44 -0.13 -10.40
C GLY A 287 -9.65 -1.64 -10.37
N LEU A 288 -10.71 -2.11 -9.70
CA LEU A 288 -11.05 -3.54 -9.67
C LEU A 288 -11.38 -4.08 -11.06
N GLU A 289 -12.23 -3.40 -11.81
CA GLU A 289 -12.59 -3.81 -13.17
C GLU A 289 -11.38 -3.86 -14.11
N HIS A 290 -10.45 -2.90 -13.94
CA HIS A 290 -9.20 -2.91 -14.70
C HIS A 290 -8.34 -4.14 -14.38
N VAL A 291 -8.14 -4.45 -13.10
CA VAL A 291 -7.36 -5.61 -12.64
C VAL A 291 -8.00 -6.93 -13.12
N LEU A 292 -9.32 -7.06 -13.02
CA LEU A 292 -10.02 -8.26 -13.48
C LEU A 292 -9.83 -8.49 -14.99
N ARG A 293 -9.90 -7.44 -15.81
CA ARG A 293 -9.62 -7.54 -17.26
C ARG A 293 -8.18 -7.99 -17.55
N GLN A 294 -7.21 -7.56 -16.76
CA GLN A 294 -5.82 -8.01 -16.90
C GLN A 294 -5.68 -9.50 -16.59
N LEU A 295 -6.28 -9.95 -15.47
CA LEU A 295 -6.21 -11.35 -15.03
C LEU A 295 -6.91 -12.31 -16.00
N HIS A 296 -8.06 -11.92 -16.56
CA HIS A 296 -8.81 -12.76 -17.51
C HIS A 296 -8.08 -13.01 -18.83
N ARG A 297 -7.23 -12.07 -19.29
CA ARG A 297 -6.45 -12.23 -20.52
C ARG A 297 -5.22 -13.12 -20.37
N THR A 298 -4.81 -13.40 -19.15
CA THR A 298 -3.62 -14.22 -18.82
C THR A 298 -3.99 -15.63 -18.33
N SER A 299 -5.29 -15.94 -18.24
CA SER A 299 -5.85 -17.28 -17.96
C SER A 299 -6.22 -17.98 -19.24
#